data_c3d592769e4d5d603d775606050e4d60
#
_entry.id   c3d592769e4d5d603d775606050e4d60
#
_cell.length_a   1.000
_cell.length_b   1.000
_cell.length_c   1.000
_cell.angle_alpha   90.00
_cell.angle_beta   90.00
_cell.angle_gamma   90.00
#
_symmetry.space_group_name_H-M   'P 1'
#
loop_
_entity.id
_entity.type
_entity.pdbx_description
1 polymer ?
#
loop_
_entity_poly.entity_id
_entity_poly.type
_entity_poly.pdbx_seq_one_letter_code
_entity_poly.pdbx_strand_id
1 'polypeptide(L)'
;PLSGAPSGIPAGGSLRADEQLDGPVLALLTTARQQQGGGDLNGAASSLERAQRIAPREPQVLYRLAEVRLAQGDAAQAEQLARRGLTYAGGRPELQAGLWGLIAQAREQQGDPQGAAQARQQAKVTL
;
A
#
# COMPACT_ATOMS: atom_id res chain seq x y z
N PRO A 1 0.81 -31.31 -5.26
CA PRO A 1 0.76 -30.76 -4.82
C PRO A 1 0.56 -29.84 -4.45
N LEU A 2 0.63 -30.01 -4.52
CA LEU A 2 0.63 -29.21 -4.17
C LEU A 2 0.29 -28.30 -3.93
N SER A 3 0.27 -28.44 -4.03
CA SER A 3 0.18 -27.63 -3.74
C SER A 3 -0.37 -26.77 -3.36
N GLY A 4 -0.60 -26.89 -3.34
CA GLY A 4 -0.81 -26.11 -2.98
C GLY A 4 -1.17 -25.30 -2.66
N ALA A 5 -1.05 -25.45 -2.79
CA ALA A 5 -1.08 -24.72 -2.48
C ALA A 5 -1.58 -23.92 -2.08
N PRO A 6 -1.54 -23.87 -2.18
CA PRO A 6 -1.88 -23.16 -1.70
C PRO A 6 -2.70 -22.48 -1.38
N SER A 7 -2.83 -22.77 -1.57
CA SER A 7 -3.29 -22.27 -1.46
C SER A 7 -3.80 -21.49 -0.81
N GLY A 8 -3.79 -21.69 -0.56
CA GLY A 8 -4.28 -21.11 0.29
C GLY A 8 -4.40 -19.88 0.51
N ILE A 9 -4.27 -19.65 0.02
CA ILE A 9 -4.19 -18.54 0.15
C ILE A 9 -5.23 -17.81 0.14
N PRO A 10 -5.60 -17.62 0.55
CA PRO A 10 -6.49 -17.03 0.60
C PRO A 10 -6.71 -15.88 0.60
N ALA A 11 -6.70 -15.88 0.71
CA ALA A 11 -6.93 -14.97 1.00
C ALA A 11 -7.08 -13.78 0.47
N GLY A 12 -7.08 -13.01 0.29
CA GLY A 12 -7.31 -11.80 -0.22
C GLY A 12 -6.57 -11.50 -1.46
N GLY A 13 -7.07 -10.62 -2.26
CA GLY A 13 -6.43 -10.16 -3.45
C GLY A 13 -5.04 -9.60 -3.21
N SER A 14 -4.80 -8.98 -2.07
CA SER A 14 -3.49 -8.44 -1.71
C SER A 14 -2.44 -9.52 -1.66
N LEU A 15 -2.76 -10.67 -1.09
CA LEU A 15 -1.81 -11.78 -1.03
C LEU A 15 -1.46 -12.29 -2.41
N ARG A 16 -2.44 -12.43 -3.27
CA ARG A 16 -2.16 -12.87 -4.63
C ARG A 16 -1.33 -11.89 -5.41
N ALA A 17 -1.56 -10.61 -5.18
CA ALA A 17 -0.76 -9.57 -5.82
C ALA A 17 0.69 -9.65 -5.36
N ASP A 18 0.91 -9.89 -4.08
CA ASP A 18 2.27 -10.04 -3.55
C ASP A 18 2.98 -11.24 -4.16
N GLU A 19 2.24 -12.32 -4.39
CA GLU A 19 2.79 -13.52 -5.02
C GLU A 19 3.24 -13.29 -6.45
N GLN A 20 2.72 -12.27 -7.11
CA GLN A 20 3.08 -11.93 -8.49
C GLN A 20 4.29 -11.03 -8.58
N LEU A 21 4.84 -10.59 -7.46
CA LEU A 21 5.97 -9.68 -7.45
C LEU A 21 7.29 -10.42 -7.66
N ASP A 22 8.26 -9.72 -8.21
CA ASP A 22 9.64 -10.21 -8.28
C ASP A 22 10.15 -10.58 -6.91
N GLY A 23 11.02 -11.58 -6.84
CA GLY A 23 11.64 -11.98 -5.58
C GLY A 23 12.28 -10.83 -4.81
N PRO A 24 13.11 -10.00 -5.44
CA PRO A 24 13.72 -8.86 -4.73
C PRO A 24 12.70 -7.86 -4.18
N VAL A 25 11.64 -7.58 -4.94
CA VAL A 25 10.60 -6.66 -4.48
C VAL A 25 9.83 -7.28 -3.31
N LEU A 26 9.47 -8.55 -3.42
CA LEU A 26 8.77 -9.25 -2.35
C LEU A 26 9.61 -9.29 -1.08
N ALA A 27 10.91 -9.56 -1.20
CA ALA A 27 11.81 -9.57 -0.05
C ALA A 27 11.87 -8.21 0.64
N LEU A 28 11.91 -7.13 -0.15
CA LEU A 28 11.93 -5.78 0.42
C LEU A 28 10.61 -5.44 1.09
N LEU A 29 9.48 -5.87 0.53
CA LEU A 29 8.19 -5.68 1.18
C LEU A 29 8.12 -6.43 2.52
N THR A 30 8.63 -7.63 2.56
CA THR A 30 8.67 -8.43 3.78
C THR A 30 9.55 -7.75 4.83
N THR A 31 10.74 -7.29 4.44
CA THR A 31 11.65 -6.58 5.34
C THR A 31 10.98 -5.30 5.87
N ALA A 32 10.35 -4.54 5.01
CA ALA A 32 9.68 -3.31 5.41
C ALA A 32 8.56 -3.58 6.40
N ARG A 33 7.81 -4.64 6.20
CA ARG A 33 6.72 -5.01 7.10
C ARG A 33 7.25 -5.36 8.49
N GLN A 34 8.37 -6.08 8.54
CA GLN A 34 9.04 -6.41 9.81
C GLN A 34 9.56 -5.16 10.51
N GLN A 35 10.17 -4.25 9.74
CA GLN A 35 10.68 -2.99 10.28
C GLN A 35 9.55 -2.13 10.82
N GLN A 36 8.44 -2.04 10.08
CA GLN A 36 7.28 -1.28 10.49
C GLN A 36 6.69 -1.87 11.78
N GLY A 37 6.56 -3.19 11.84
CA GLY A 37 6.05 -3.87 13.02
C GLY A 37 6.92 -3.68 14.26
N GLY A 38 8.23 -3.48 14.07
CA GLY A 38 9.17 -3.21 15.15
C GLY A 38 9.31 -1.72 15.48
N GLY A 39 8.57 -0.85 14.80
CA GLY A 39 8.64 0.59 15.06
C GLY A 39 9.74 1.31 14.30
N ASP A 40 10.47 0.63 13.43
CA ASP A 40 11.55 1.23 12.64
C ASP A 40 10.97 1.80 11.34
N LEU A 41 10.33 2.96 11.45
CA LEU A 41 9.67 3.59 10.31
C LEU A 41 10.66 4.08 9.26
N ASN A 42 11.81 4.57 9.70
CA ASN A 42 12.83 5.04 8.76
C ASN A 42 13.43 3.87 7.97
N GLY A 43 13.67 2.75 8.63
CA GLY A 43 14.14 1.55 7.97
C GLY A 43 13.11 1.02 6.97
N ALA A 44 11.84 1.00 7.39
CA ALA A 44 10.77 0.56 6.50
C ALA A 44 10.68 1.46 5.25
N ALA A 45 10.78 2.77 5.44
CA ALA A 45 10.77 3.71 4.32
C ALA A 45 11.94 3.44 3.37
N SER A 46 13.13 3.21 3.90
CA SER A 46 14.31 2.94 3.07
C SER A 46 14.14 1.67 2.25
N SER A 47 13.63 0.61 2.87
CA SER A 47 13.38 -0.65 2.17
C SER A 47 12.36 -0.47 1.05
N LEU A 48 11.29 0.30 1.32
CA LEU A 48 10.24 0.54 0.33
C LEU A 48 10.70 1.46 -0.79
N GLU A 49 11.57 2.42 -0.49
CA GLU A 49 12.16 3.27 -1.53
C GLU A 49 13.03 2.44 -2.48
N ARG A 50 13.74 1.46 -1.94
CA ARG A 50 14.50 0.53 -2.78
C ARG A 50 13.56 -0.30 -3.65
N ALA A 51 12.47 -0.79 -3.08
CA ALA A 51 11.47 -1.55 -3.84
C ALA A 51 10.85 -0.68 -4.93
N GLN A 52 10.61 0.59 -4.64
CA GLN A 52 10.05 1.53 -5.61
C GLN A 52 11.00 1.75 -6.79
N ARG A 53 12.29 1.80 -6.53
CA ARG A 53 13.28 1.94 -7.62
C ARG A 53 13.29 0.73 -8.54
N ILE A 54 13.04 -0.46 -7.98
CA ILE A 54 12.99 -1.69 -8.78
C ILE A 54 11.66 -1.79 -9.54
N ALA A 55 10.56 -1.44 -8.88
CA ALA A 55 9.22 -1.58 -9.44
C ALA A 55 8.40 -0.30 -9.25
N PRO A 56 8.70 0.77 -10.01
CA PRO A 56 8.10 2.10 -9.77
C PRO A 56 6.62 2.18 -10.06
N ARG A 57 6.07 1.20 -10.77
CA ARG A 57 4.63 1.18 -11.12
C ARG A 57 3.87 0.11 -10.36
N GLU A 58 4.49 -0.50 -9.34
CA GLU A 58 3.82 -1.52 -8.57
C GLU A 58 2.98 -0.88 -7.46
N PRO A 59 1.64 -0.94 -7.53
CA PRO A 59 0.80 -0.26 -6.55
C PRO A 59 0.93 -0.81 -5.13
N GLN A 60 1.33 -2.06 -4.96
CA GLN A 60 1.58 -2.62 -3.62
C GLN A 60 2.71 -1.89 -2.91
N VAL A 61 3.77 -1.56 -3.65
CA VAL A 61 4.90 -0.83 -3.09
C VAL A 61 4.47 0.58 -2.71
N LEU A 62 3.72 1.25 -3.59
CA LEU A 62 3.23 2.60 -3.33
C LEU A 62 2.28 2.63 -2.14
N TYR A 63 1.44 1.61 -2.00
CA TYR A 63 0.54 1.48 -0.86
C TYR A 63 1.34 1.40 0.44
N ARG A 64 2.32 0.50 0.50
CA ARG A 64 3.11 0.31 1.72
C ARG A 64 3.91 1.55 2.08
N LEU A 65 4.48 2.22 1.08
CA LEU A 65 5.24 3.44 1.36
C LEU A 65 4.32 4.55 1.86
N ALA A 66 3.11 4.66 1.29
CA ALA A 66 2.13 5.63 1.78
C ALA A 66 1.75 5.36 3.24
N GLU A 67 1.56 4.09 3.62
CA GLU A 67 1.30 3.75 5.02
C GLU A 67 2.42 4.23 5.94
N VAL A 68 3.65 3.99 5.54
CA VAL A 68 4.81 4.39 6.35
C VAL A 68 4.88 5.91 6.45
N ARG A 69 4.64 6.63 5.36
CA ARG A 69 4.65 8.11 5.39
C ARG A 69 3.57 8.66 6.32
N LEU A 70 2.39 8.02 6.34
CA LEU A 70 1.35 8.41 7.29
C LEU A 70 1.82 8.24 8.74
N ALA A 71 2.45 7.11 9.02
CA ALA A 71 2.97 6.83 10.36
C ALA A 71 4.08 7.81 10.74
N GLN A 72 4.83 8.30 9.77
CA GLN A 72 5.86 9.31 10.00
C GLN A 72 5.29 10.72 10.14
N GLY A 73 3.99 10.89 9.93
CA GLY A 73 3.34 12.21 10.01
C GLY A 73 3.43 13.01 8.72
N ASP A 74 3.86 12.41 7.61
CA ASP A 74 3.98 13.10 6.32
C ASP A 74 2.76 12.78 5.46
N ALA A 75 1.65 13.39 5.83
CA ALA A 75 0.37 13.13 5.18
C ALA A 75 0.33 13.58 3.71
N ALA A 76 0.99 14.68 3.40
CA ALA A 76 0.98 15.18 2.03
C ALA A 76 1.68 14.21 1.08
N GLN A 77 2.83 13.69 1.48
CA GLN A 77 3.55 12.73 0.65
C GLN A 77 2.80 11.40 0.59
N ALA A 78 2.18 10.98 1.70
CA ALA A 78 1.39 9.76 1.72
C ALA A 78 0.24 9.84 0.71
N GLU A 79 -0.43 10.97 0.65
CA GLU A 79 -1.53 11.15 -0.30
C GLU A 79 -1.03 11.06 -1.74
N GLN A 80 0.09 11.69 -2.05
CA GLN A 80 0.65 11.64 -3.40
C GLN A 80 1.01 10.21 -3.81
N LEU A 81 1.61 9.46 -2.91
CA LEU A 81 1.97 8.06 -3.18
C LEU A 81 0.72 7.21 -3.39
N ALA A 82 -0.30 7.41 -2.58
CA ALA A 82 -1.54 6.65 -2.72
C ALA A 82 -2.24 6.97 -4.04
N ARG A 83 -2.24 8.23 -4.46
CA ARG A 83 -2.83 8.61 -5.74
C ARG A 83 -2.07 8.00 -6.92
N ARG A 84 -0.75 7.95 -6.82
CA ARG A 84 0.05 7.26 -7.84
C ARG A 84 -0.28 5.77 -7.86
N GLY A 85 -0.48 5.18 -6.69
CA GLY A 85 -0.89 3.78 -6.61
C GLY A 85 -2.20 3.52 -7.34
N LEU A 86 -3.16 4.43 -7.22
CA LEU A 86 -4.43 4.31 -7.93
C LEU A 86 -4.25 4.28 -9.45
N THR A 87 -3.27 5.02 -9.96
CA THR A 87 -2.99 5.03 -11.39
C THR A 87 -2.64 3.62 -11.91
N TYR A 88 -2.02 2.80 -11.08
CA TYR A 88 -1.51 1.49 -11.48
C TYR A 88 -2.32 0.32 -10.89
N ALA A 89 -3.41 0.60 -10.20
CA ALA A 89 -4.20 -0.43 -9.50
C ALA A 89 -5.45 -0.88 -10.27
N GLY A 90 -5.48 -0.66 -11.58
CA GLY A 90 -6.63 -1.05 -12.39
C GLY A 90 -6.89 -2.55 -12.30
N GLY A 91 -8.14 -2.94 -12.12
CA GLY A 91 -8.51 -4.34 -12.02
C GLY A 91 -8.24 -4.97 -10.65
N ARG A 92 -7.85 -4.17 -9.65
CA ARG A 92 -7.56 -4.65 -8.29
C ARG A 92 -8.41 -3.85 -7.30
N PRO A 93 -9.73 -4.14 -7.21
CA PRO A 93 -10.65 -3.28 -6.45
C PRO A 93 -10.34 -3.20 -4.96
N GLU A 94 -9.85 -4.29 -4.34
CA GLU A 94 -9.52 -4.23 -2.91
C GLU A 94 -8.33 -3.32 -2.66
N LEU A 95 -7.35 -3.38 -3.55
CA LEU A 95 -6.20 -2.50 -3.44
C LEU A 95 -6.60 -1.04 -3.70
N GLN A 96 -7.45 -0.81 -4.69
CA GLN A 96 -7.97 0.52 -4.96
C GLN A 96 -8.70 1.08 -3.73
N ALA A 97 -9.56 0.28 -3.10
CA ALA A 97 -10.27 0.71 -1.91
C ALA A 97 -9.31 1.02 -0.76
N GLY A 98 -8.26 0.19 -0.60
CA GLY A 98 -7.23 0.44 0.41
C GLY A 98 -6.49 1.75 0.17
N LEU A 99 -6.17 2.05 -1.09
CA LEU A 99 -5.50 3.31 -1.44
C LEU A 99 -6.39 4.51 -1.15
N TRP A 100 -7.68 4.43 -1.46
CA TRP A 100 -8.61 5.49 -1.08
C TRP A 100 -8.69 5.66 0.45
N GLY A 101 -8.60 4.55 1.18
CA GLY A 101 -8.55 4.61 2.65
C GLY A 101 -7.33 5.37 3.16
N LEU A 102 -6.18 5.16 2.52
CA LEU A 102 -4.97 5.92 2.89
C LEU A 102 -5.12 7.40 2.57
N ILE A 103 -5.75 7.74 1.45
CA ILE A 103 -6.03 9.13 1.09
C ILE A 103 -6.93 9.76 2.15
N ALA A 104 -7.93 9.02 2.63
CA ALA A 104 -8.81 9.51 3.68
C ALA A 104 -8.04 9.81 4.96
N GLN A 105 -7.16 8.90 5.37
CA GLN A 105 -6.34 9.11 6.57
C GLN A 105 -5.42 10.33 6.37
N ALA A 106 -4.84 10.47 5.19
CA ALA A 106 -3.97 11.60 4.90
C ALA A 106 -4.73 12.92 4.98
N ARG A 107 -5.96 12.95 4.48
CA ARG A 107 -6.80 14.13 4.54
C ARG A 107 -7.18 14.48 5.98
N GLU A 108 -7.46 13.48 6.80
CA GLU A 108 -7.71 13.74 8.22
C GLU A 108 -6.51 14.32 8.92
N GLN A 109 -5.33 13.79 8.67
CA GLN A 109 -4.11 14.35 9.25
C GLN A 109 -3.86 15.78 8.79
N GLN A 110 -4.31 16.14 7.60
CA GLN A 110 -4.18 17.50 7.06
C GLN A 110 -5.30 18.43 7.52
N GLY A 111 -6.20 17.97 8.35
CA GLY A 111 -7.30 18.78 8.86
C GLY A 111 -8.43 18.97 7.85
N ASP A 112 -8.59 18.02 6.93
CA ASP A 112 -9.62 18.08 5.89
C ASP A 112 -10.61 16.93 6.04
N PRO A 113 -11.56 17.02 6.99
CA PRO A 113 -12.52 15.94 7.20
C PRO A 113 -13.48 15.72 6.04
N GLN A 114 -13.77 16.77 5.29
CA GLN A 114 -14.65 16.67 4.14
C GLN A 114 -13.99 15.90 3.01
N GLY A 115 -12.72 16.19 2.72
CA GLY A 115 -11.95 15.42 1.75
C GLY A 115 -11.77 13.98 2.18
N ALA A 116 -11.60 13.75 3.49
CA ALA A 116 -11.51 12.37 4.00
C ALA A 116 -12.82 11.62 3.77
N ALA A 117 -13.97 12.26 4.01
CA ALA A 117 -15.26 11.62 3.78
C ALA A 117 -15.47 11.27 2.32
N GLN A 118 -15.05 12.16 1.41
CA GLN A 118 -15.13 11.90 -0.02
C GLN A 118 -14.27 10.69 -0.42
N ALA A 119 -13.06 10.60 0.12
CA ALA A 119 -12.18 9.47 -0.17
C ALA A 119 -12.76 8.16 0.35
N ARG A 120 -13.37 8.17 1.53
CA ARG A 120 -14.05 6.98 2.07
C ARG A 120 -15.22 6.55 1.21
N GLN A 121 -15.95 7.51 0.66
CA GLN A 121 -17.04 7.21 -0.26
C GLN A 121 -16.51 6.54 -1.52
N GLN A 122 -15.38 7.01 -2.06
CA GLN A 122 -14.74 6.36 -3.20
C GLN A 122 -14.32 4.93 -2.87
N ALA A 123 -13.81 4.69 -1.68
CA ALA A 123 -13.43 3.34 -1.26
C ALA A 123 -14.65 2.41 -1.29
N LYS A 124 -15.79 2.88 -0.81
CA LYS A 124 -17.02 2.07 -0.78
C LYS A 124 -17.51 1.73 -2.19
N VAL A 125 -17.52 2.69 -3.10
CA VAL A 125 -18.06 2.45 -4.44
C VAL A 125 -17.10 1.64 -5.31
N THR A 126 -15.86 1.50 -4.90
CA THR A 126 -14.88 0.70 -5.62
C THR A 126 -15.10 -0.80 -5.37
N LEU A 127 -15.56 -1.13 -4.21
CA LEU A 127 -15.85 -2.51 -3.85
C LEU A 127 -17.24 -2.93 -4.31
#